data_d7f3d9635d679c9b4c964034c1609bd9
#
_entry.id   d7f3d9635d679c9b4c964034c1609bd9
#
_cell.length_a   1.000
_cell.length_b   1.000
_cell.length_c   1.000
_cell.angle_alpha   90.00
_cell.angle_beta   90.00
_cell.angle_gamma   90.00
#
_symmetry.space_group_name_H-M   'P 1'
#
loop_
_entity.id
_entity.type
_entity.pdbx_description
1 polymer ?
#
loop_
_entity_poly.entity_id
_entity_poly.type
_entity_poly.pdbx_seq_one_letter_code
_entity_poly.pdbx_strand_id
1 'polypeptide(L)' 'MAERLQKLIAASGYTSRRKAEQLILDGKVTVNGTVVNQLGVKAEPSDIIIVEGVRLLKENKRYY' A
#
# COMPACT_ATOMS: atom_id res chain seq x y z
N MET A 1 10.29 10.03 1.97
CA MET A 1 9.53 10.89 1.06
C MET A 1 8.25 10.21 0.66
N ALA A 2 7.20 11.00 0.49
CA ALA A 2 5.90 10.44 0.16
C ALA A 2 5.87 9.94 -1.28
N GLU A 3 5.22 8.80 -1.48
CA GLU A 3 5.04 8.21 -2.78
C GLU A 3 3.57 7.87 -2.95
N ARG A 4 3.15 7.71 -4.19
CA ARG A 4 1.78 7.28 -4.42
C ARG A 4 1.56 5.92 -3.80
N LEU A 5 0.40 5.76 -3.19
CA LEU A 5 0.12 4.55 -2.43
C LEU A 5 0.23 3.29 -3.29
N GLN A 6 -0.28 3.32 -4.52
CA GLN A 6 -0.19 2.16 -5.38
C GLN A 6 1.26 1.79 -5.69
N LYS A 7 2.13 2.79 -5.74
CA LYS A 7 3.54 2.51 -5.98
C LYS A 7 4.16 1.80 -4.80
N LEU A 8 3.82 2.22 -3.59
CA LEU A 8 4.35 1.57 -2.39
C LEU A 8 3.86 0.14 -2.29
N ILE A 9 2.59 -0.09 -2.60
CA ILE A 9 2.04 -1.43 -2.55
C ILE A 9 2.74 -2.33 -3.56
N ALA A 10 2.93 -1.84 -4.76
CA ALA A 10 3.60 -2.63 -5.79
C ALA A 10 5.06 -2.87 -5.45
N ALA A 11 5.72 -1.87 -4.88
CA ALA A 11 7.13 -2.00 -4.53
C ALA A 11 7.35 -3.01 -3.42
N SER A 12 6.34 -3.24 -2.58
CA SER A 12 6.45 -4.24 -1.52
C SER A 12 6.39 -5.67 -2.04
N GLY A 13 6.02 -5.84 -3.30
CA GLY A 13 5.89 -7.18 -3.87
C GLY A 13 4.55 -7.83 -3.61
N TYR A 14 3.61 -7.11 -3.00
CA TYR A 14 2.32 -7.70 -2.70
C TYR A 14 1.51 -7.97 -3.96
N THR A 15 1.51 -7.02 -4.89
CA THR A 15 0.75 -7.18 -6.13
C THR A 15 1.27 -6.16 -7.14
N SER A 16 0.70 -6.18 -8.34
CA SER A 16 1.09 -5.22 -9.37
C SER A 16 0.50 -3.85 -9.06
N ARG A 17 1.05 -2.82 -9.73
CA ARG A 17 0.56 -1.47 -9.52
C ARG A 17 -0.91 -1.35 -9.94
N ARG A 18 -1.27 -1.98 -11.06
CA ARG A 18 -2.66 -1.91 -11.54
C ARG A 18 -3.61 -2.55 -10.52
N LYS A 19 -3.23 -3.70 -9.98
CA LYS A 19 -4.08 -4.35 -8.99
C LYS A 19 -4.15 -3.52 -7.73
N ALA A 20 -3.04 -2.89 -7.36
CA ALA A 20 -3.02 -2.03 -6.18
C ALA A 20 -4.00 -0.88 -6.33
N GLU A 21 -4.07 -0.29 -7.53
CA GLU A 21 -5.03 0.78 -7.77
C GLU A 21 -6.45 0.30 -7.56
N GLN A 22 -6.75 -0.89 -8.05
CA GLN A 22 -8.10 -1.43 -7.89
C GLN A 22 -8.42 -1.67 -6.42
N LEU A 23 -7.45 -2.19 -5.67
CA LEU A 23 -7.66 -2.43 -4.24
C LEU A 23 -7.91 -1.13 -3.50
N ILE A 24 -7.21 -0.07 -3.88
CA ILE A 24 -7.43 1.23 -3.26
C ILE A 24 -8.86 1.69 -3.52
N LEU A 25 -9.29 1.62 -4.77
CA LEU A 25 -10.64 2.07 -5.12
C LEU A 25 -11.72 1.24 -4.44
N ASP A 26 -11.43 -0.01 -4.17
CA ASP A 26 -12.37 -0.90 -3.50
C ASP A 26 -12.42 -0.69 -1.99
N GLY A 27 -11.60 0.21 -1.46
CA GLY A 27 -11.59 0.47 -0.03
C GLY A 27 -10.92 -0.60 0.79
N LYS A 28 -10.02 -1.36 0.18
CA LYS A 28 -9.36 -2.47 0.88
C LYS A 28 -7.98 -2.10 1.40
N VAL A 29 -7.61 -0.84 1.31
CA VAL A 29 -6.29 -0.38 1.73
C VAL A 29 -6.48 0.64 2.85
N THR A 30 -5.72 0.47 3.93
CA THR A 30 -5.70 1.46 5.00
C THR A 30 -4.27 1.94 5.20
N VAL A 31 -4.16 3.19 5.61
CA VAL A 31 -2.88 3.79 5.95
C VAL A 31 -3.04 4.35 7.36
N ASN A 32 -2.25 3.83 8.29
CA ASN A 32 -2.31 4.23 9.69
C ASN A 32 -3.74 4.11 10.24
N GLY A 33 -4.45 3.08 9.80
CA GLY A 33 -5.79 2.81 10.29
C GLY A 33 -6.92 3.53 9.59
N THR A 34 -6.60 4.36 8.61
CA THR A 34 -7.60 5.12 7.87
C THR A 34 -7.78 4.54 6.48
N VAL A 35 -9.01 4.23 6.11
CA VAL A 35 -9.28 3.69 4.78
C VAL A 35 -8.98 4.74 3.71
N VAL A 36 -8.24 4.33 2.70
CA VAL A 36 -7.89 5.18 1.57
C VAL A 36 -8.55 4.58 0.34
N ASN A 37 -9.41 5.34 -0.31
CA ASN A 37 -10.12 4.86 -1.49
C ASN A 37 -10.02 5.81 -2.67
N GLN A 38 -8.97 6.60 -2.71
CA GLN A 38 -8.73 7.50 -3.83
C GLN A 38 -7.33 7.27 -4.37
N LEU A 39 -7.20 7.32 -5.68
CA LEU A 39 -5.92 7.18 -6.30
C LEU A 39 -5.11 8.42 -6.12
N GLY A 40 -4.42 8.96 -6.01
CA GLY A 40 -3.73 10.22 -5.82
C GLY A 40 -3.19 10.41 -4.41
N VAL A 41 -3.62 9.57 -3.48
CA VAL A 41 -3.16 9.66 -2.11
C VAL A 41 -1.72 9.18 -2.03
N LYS A 42 -0.90 9.89 -1.28
CA LYS A 42 0.49 9.54 -1.07
C LYS A 42 0.70 9.11 0.37
N ALA A 43 1.68 8.27 0.58
CA ALA A 43 2.03 7.80 1.91
C ALA A 43 3.53 7.74 2.02
N GLU A 44 4.02 7.73 3.26
CA GLU A 44 5.45 7.58 3.50
C GLU A 44 5.78 6.11 3.60
N PRO A 45 6.99 5.71 3.24
CA PRO A 45 7.38 4.32 3.43
C PRO A 45 7.31 3.87 4.88
N SER A 46 7.36 4.81 5.82
CA SER A 46 7.26 4.46 7.23
C SER A 46 5.82 4.33 7.72
N ASP A 47 4.83 4.71 6.90
CA ASP A 47 3.44 4.58 7.30
C ASP A 47 3.04 3.13 7.37
N ILE A 48 2.05 2.84 8.21
CA ILE A 48 1.54 1.49 8.34
C ILE A 48 0.47 1.29 7.28
N ILE A 49 0.80 0.51 6.27
CA ILE A 49 -0.09 0.26 5.14
C ILE A 49 -0.60 -1.17 5.24
N ILE A 50 -1.91 -1.33 5.26
CA ILE A 50 -2.53 -2.65 5.34
C ILE A 50 -3.42 -2.81 4.12
N VAL A 51 -3.24 -3.91 3.41
CA VAL A 51 -4.01 -4.22 2.21
C VAL A 51 -4.71 -5.56 2.44
N GLU A 52 -6.02 -5.54 2.40
CA GLU A 52 -6.81 -6.76 2.58
C GLU A 52 -6.43 -7.47 3.88
N GLY A 53 -6.16 -6.70 4.92
CA GLY A 53 -5.79 -7.26 6.21
C GLY A 53 -4.34 -7.67 6.34
N VAL A 54 -3.55 -7.47 5.30
CA VAL A 54 -2.13 -7.85 5.31
C VAL A 54 -1.30 -6.59 5.44
N ARG A 55 -0.46 -6.53 6.47
CA ARG A 55 0.43 -5.39 6.64
C ARG A 55 1.61 -5.51 5.71
N LEU A 56 1.88 -4.45 4.97
CA LEU A 56 3.02 -4.40 4.08
C LEU A 56 4.24 -3.96 4.86
N LEU A 57 5.34 -4.67 4.67
CA LEU A 57 6.59 -4.32 5.31
C LEU A 57 7.58 -3.95 4.24
N LYS A 58 8.10 -2.77 4.35
CA LYS A 58 8.94 -2.20 3.32
C LYS A 58 10.15 -3.07 3.01
N GLU A 59 10.67 -3.75 3.98
CA GLU A 59 11.89 -4.51 3.79
C GLU A 59 11.71 -5.98 3.95
N ASN A 60 10.49 -6.45 3.87
CA ASN A 60 10.26 -7.84 4.16
C ASN A 60 10.88 -8.77 3.17
N LYS A 61 11.22 -8.31 2.01
CA LYS A 61 11.79 -9.18 0.99
C LYS A 61 13.15 -9.71 1.36
N ARG A 62 13.75 -9.20 2.41
CA ARG A 62 15.07 -9.62 2.78
C ARG A 62 15.08 -10.61 3.92
N TYR A 63 13.95 -10.99 4.36
CA TYR A 63 13.89 -11.75 5.57
C TYR A 63 13.37 -13.10 5.39
N TYR A 64 13.75 -13.65 4.48
CA TYR A 64 13.35 -15.01 4.37
C TYR A 64 14.00 -15.66 3.41
#